data_a9868374ea067101705fb207e82c7e0c
#
_entry.id   a9868374ea067101705fb207e82c7e0c
#
_cell.length_a   1.000
_cell.length_b   1.000
_cell.length_c   1.000
_cell.angle_alpha   90.00
_cell.angle_beta   90.00
_cell.angle_gamma   90.00
#
_symmetry.space_group_name_H-M   'P 1'
#
loop_
_entity.id
_entity.type
_entity.pdbx_description
1 polymer ?
#
loop_
_entity_poly.entity_id
_entity_poly.type
_entity_poly.pdbx_seq_one_letter_code
_entity_poly.pdbx_strand_id
1 'polypeptide(L)'
;MTLSIAIPDSSLKDETTQVNKTRKISIIARACAIFKVKEIFIYKEKNYNRNDSVLLSTLLKYLETPQYFRKQLFPKMNILKYAGVLYPLKIQNHLKTPDPKKIQVGDMRDAIIINYKGKKFVDIGINQLIPFF
;
A
#
# COMPACT_ATOMS: atom_id res chain seq x y z
N MET A 1 4.46 -22.58 -0.64
CA MET A 1 4.97 -22.00 -1.90
C MET A 1 4.77 -20.49 -1.89
N THR A 2 5.76 -19.74 -2.29
CA THR A 2 5.74 -18.27 -2.33
C THR A 2 5.61 -17.83 -3.78
N LEU A 3 4.60 -17.01 -4.10
CA LEU A 3 4.41 -16.47 -5.45
C LEU A 3 5.00 -15.07 -5.51
N SER A 4 5.92 -14.84 -6.45
CA SER A 4 6.43 -13.52 -6.80
C SER A 4 6.16 -13.28 -8.29
N ILE A 5 5.92 -12.03 -8.67
CA ILE A 5 5.70 -11.64 -10.06
C ILE A 5 6.65 -10.52 -10.48
N ALA A 6 6.94 -10.45 -11.77
CA ALA A 6 7.67 -9.35 -12.37
C ALA A 6 6.76 -8.62 -13.36
N ILE A 7 6.73 -7.29 -13.29
CA ILE A 7 5.91 -6.42 -14.15
C ILE A 7 6.84 -5.42 -14.84
N PRO A 8 6.74 -5.23 -16.17
CA PRO A 8 7.51 -4.21 -16.86
C PRO A 8 7.00 -2.80 -16.50
N ASP A 9 7.88 -1.84 -16.47
CA ASP A 9 7.52 -0.42 -16.30
C ASP A 9 6.68 0.13 -17.44
N SER A 10 6.69 -0.55 -18.59
CA SER A 10 5.84 -0.25 -19.75
C SER A 10 4.40 -0.75 -19.61
N SER A 11 4.04 -1.45 -18.54
CA SER A 11 2.70 -2.06 -18.37
C SER A 11 1.55 -1.04 -18.36
N LEU A 12 1.85 0.26 -18.19
CA LEU A 12 0.87 1.35 -18.24
C LEU A 12 0.85 2.10 -19.58
N LYS A 13 1.67 1.70 -20.54
CA LYS A 13 1.88 2.44 -21.81
C LYS A 13 0.63 2.51 -22.69
N ASP A 14 -0.24 1.52 -22.61
CA ASP A 14 -1.51 1.46 -23.35
C ASP A 14 -2.58 2.40 -22.80
N GLU A 15 -2.38 2.95 -21.60
CA GLU A 15 -3.28 3.92 -20.99
C GLU A 15 -2.79 5.36 -21.22
N THR A 16 -3.67 6.21 -21.74
CA THR A 16 -3.32 7.60 -22.10
C THR A 16 -3.46 8.60 -20.95
N THR A 17 -4.34 8.32 -20.00
CA THR A 17 -4.63 9.22 -18.88
C THR A 17 -4.15 8.64 -17.55
N GLN A 18 -3.73 9.53 -16.63
CA GLN A 18 -3.32 9.09 -15.29
C GLN A 18 -4.45 8.40 -14.53
N VAL A 19 -5.70 8.80 -14.75
CA VAL A 19 -6.87 8.16 -14.14
C VAL A 19 -7.00 6.70 -14.59
N ASN A 20 -6.83 6.42 -15.89
CA ASN A 20 -6.89 5.06 -16.41
C ASN A 20 -5.69 4.21 -15.96
N LYS A 21 -4.49 4.79 -15.94
CA LYS A 21 -3.30 4.15 -15.34
C LYS A 21 -3.55 3.76 -13.90
N THR A 22 -4.14 4.66 -13.11
CA THR A 22 -4.51 4.41 -11.70
C THR A 22 -5.50 3.25 -11.57
N ARG A 23 -6.54 3.21 -12.42
CA ARG A 23 -7.50 2.08 -12.44
C ARG A 23 -6.82 0.76 -12.78
N LYS A 24 -5.94 0.74 -13.78
CA LYS A 24 -5.18 -0.45 -14.18
C LYS A 24 -4.31 -0.97 -13.04
N ILE A 25 -3.63 -0.09 -12.32
CA ILE A 25 -2.83 -0.45 -11.15
C ILE A 25 -3.71 -1.07 -10.06
N SER A 26 -4.91 -0.54 -9.84
CA SER A 26 -5.87 -1.08 -8.89
C SER A 26 -6.29 -2.52 -9.23
N ILE A 27 -6.47 -2.83 -10.51
CA ILE A 27 -6.78 -4.19 -10.98
C ILE A 27 -5.60 -5.13 -10.72
N ILE A 28 -4.38 -4.70 -11.04
CA ILE A 28 -3.15 -5.46 -10.79
C ILE A 28 -3.01 -5.76 -9.28
N ALA A 29 -3.16 -4.74 -8.44
CA ALA A 29 -3.08 -4.89 -6.98
C ALA A 29 -4.11 -5.88 -6.45
N ARG A 30 -5.35 -5.81 -6.95
CA ARG A 30 -6.41 -6.74 -6.56
C ARG A 30 -6.11 -8.18 -6.97
N ALA A 31 -5.61 -8.40 -8.18
CA ALA A 31 -5.18 -9.72 -8.61
C ALA A 31 -4.05 -10.26 -7.72
N CYS A 32 -3.04 -9.44 -7.43
CA CYS A 32 -1.96 -9.81 -6.52
C CYS A 32 -2.45 -10.19 -5.12
N ALA A 33 -3.44 -9.47 -4.59
CA ALA A 33 -4.04 -9.77 -3.30
C ALA A 33 -4.82 -11.10 -3.32
N ILE A 34 -5.61 -11.35 -4.37
CA ILE A 34 -6.39 -12.60 -4.53
C ILE A 34 -5.46 -13.81 -4.58
N PHE A 35 -4.40 -13.73 -5.37
CA PHE A 35 -3.43 -14.83 -5.54
C PHE A 35 -2.33 -14.85 -4.47
N LYS A 36 -2.42 -14.01 -3.45
CA LYS A 36 -1.45 -13.92 -2.34
C LYS A 36 -0.02 -13.73 -2.82
N VAL A 37 0.17 -12.88 -3.84
CA VAL A 37 1.49 -12.51 -4.34
C VAL A 37 2.26 -11.84 -3.22
N LYS A 38 3.46 -12.34 -2.93
CA LYS A 38 4.30 -11.85 -1.83
C LYS A 38 5.17 -10.68 -2.27
N GLU A 39 5.67 -10.73 -3.49
CA GLU A 39 6.61 -9.73 -4.01
C GLU A 39 6.27 -9.37 -5.46
N ILE A 40 6.38 -8.08 -5.77
CA ILE A 40 6.21 -7.55 -7.11
C ILE A 40 7.51 -6.85 -7.51
N PHE A 41 8.16 -7.34 -8.55
CA PHE A 41 9.34 -6.73 -9.14
C PHE A 41 8.95 -5.88 -10.35
N ILE A 42 9.29 -4.60 -10.34
CA ILE A 42 9.11 -3.71 -11.48
C ILE A 42 10.44 -3.58 -12.21
N TYR A 43 10.52 -4.06 -13.45
CA TYR A 43 11.75 -4.04 -14.23
C TYR A 43 11.68 -3.06 -15.39
N LYS A 44 12.85 -2.57 -15.80
CA LYS A 44 13.00 -1.61 -16.90
C LYS A 44 12.98 -2.32 -18.25
N GLU A 45 12.22 -1.75 -19.17
CA GLU A 45 12.30 -2.09 -20.59
C GLU A 45 13.05 -1.03 -21.40
N LYS A 46 13.32 -1.30 -22.70
CA LYS A 46 14.07 -0.39 -23.60
C LYS A 46 13.48 1.03 -23.65
N ASN A 47 12.15 1.15 -23.61
CA ASN A 47 11.44 2.44 -23.64
C ASN A 47 10.98 2.82 -22.21
N TYR A 48 11.94 2.96 -21.32
CA TYR A 48 11.71 3.29 -19.92
C TYR A 48 10.93 4.60 -19.73
N ASN A 49 9.83 4.55 -19.04
CA ASN A 49 9.08 5.72 -18.57
C ASN A 49 9.18 5.81 -17.05
N ARG A 50 10.03 6.73 -16.56
CA ARG A 50 10.25 6.93 -15.13
C ARG A 50 8.96 7.30 -14.40
N ASN A 51 8.11 8.15 -15.00
CA ASN A 51 6.86 8.59 -14.35
C ASN A 51 5.89 7.41 -14.15
N ASP A 52 5.77 6.54 -15.13
CA ASP A 52 4.92 5.36 -15.03
C ASP A 52 5.48 4.33 -14.03
N SER A 53 6.79 4.15 -13.98
CA SER A 53 7.44 3.30 -13.00
C SER A 53 7.21 3.79 -11.57
N VAL A 54 7.36 5.11 -11.34
CA VAL A 54 7.11 5.73 -10.03
C VAL A 54 5.62 5.67 -9.67
N LEU A 55 4.72 5.92 -10.63
CA LEU A 55 3.28 5.80 -10.43
C LEU A 55 2.89 4.37 -10.00
N LEU A 56 3.37 3.36 -10.74
CA LEU A 56 3.11 1.96 -10.48
C LEU A 56 3.59 1.56 -9.08
N SER A 57 4.85 1.84 -8.75
CA SER A 57 5.42 1.47 -7.45
C SER A 57 4.74 2.20 -6.28
N THR A 58 4.46 3.49 -6.43
CA THR A 58 3.85 4.30 -5.36
C THR A 58 2.43 3.85 -5.08
N LEU A 59 1.60 3.63 -6.11
CA LEU A 59 0.21 3.23 -5.91
C LEU A 59 0.08 1.79 -5.41
N LEU A 60 0.96 0.86 -5.82
CA LEU A 60 0.98 -0.48 -5.25
C LEU A 60 1.32 -0.46 -3.75
N LYS A 61 2.31 0.32 -3.35
CA LYS A 61 2.66 0.52 -1.93
C LYS A 61 1.52 1.20 -1.16
N TYR A 62 0.88 2.21 -1.75
CA TYR A 62 -0.25 2.91 -1.14
C TYR A 62 -1.44 1.97 -0.89
N LEU A 63 -1.77 1.10 -1.84
CA LEU A 63 -2.86 0.13 -1.71
C LEU A 63 -2.57 -0.95 -0.68
N GLU A 64 -1.33 -1.41 -0.60
CA GLU A 64 -0.89 -2.42 0.37
C GLU A 64 -0.86 -1.84 1.80
N THR A 65 -0.61 -0.55 1.95
CA THR A 65 -0.58 0.12 3.25
C THR A 65 -1.98 0.22 3.86
N PRO A 66 -2.17 -0.15 5.13
CA PRO A 66 -3.44 0.02 5.84
C PRO A 66 -3.93 1.47 5.80
N GLN A 67 -5.24 1.67 5.70
CA GLN A 67 -5.84 3.01 5.59
C GLN A 67 -5.44 3.94 6.74
N TYR A 68 -5.32 3.41 7.95
CA TYR A 68 -4.97 4.19 9.14
C TYR A 68 -3.53 4.74 9.13
N PHE A 69 -2.64 4.20 8.27
CA PHE A 69 -1.27 4.72 8.09
C PHE A 69 -1.06 5.52 6.81
N ARG A 70 -2.00 5.52 5.87
CA ARG A 70 -1.81 6.19 4.57
C ARG A 70 -1.51 7.67 4.70
N LYS A 71 -2.24 8.37 5.58
CA LYS A 71 -2.03 9.81 5.80
C LYS A 71 -0.64 10.12 6.37
N GLN A 72 -0.12 9.23 7.21
CA GLN A 72 1.19 9.38 7.86
C GLN A 72 2.35 9.03 6.92
N LEU A 73 2.22 7.94 6.14
CA LEU A 73 3.28 7.41 5.29
C LEU A 73 3.32 8.02 3.89
N PHE A 74 2.18 8.52 3.41
CA PHE A 74 2.06 9.13 2.10
C PHE A 74 1.61 10.59 2.24
N PRO A 75 2.55 11.55 2.17
CA PRO A 75 2.21 12.96 2.18
C PRO A 75 1.39 13.33 0.94
N LYS A 76 0.78 14.52 0.94
CA LYS A 76 0.01 15.01 -0.20
C LYS A 76 0.91 15.13 -1.43
N MET A 77 0.66 14.31 -2.46
CA MET A 77 1.46 14.20 -3.69
C MET A 77 0.54 14.20 -4.91
N ASN A 78 1.00 14.82 -6.01
CA ASN A 78 0.27 14.81 -7.28
C ASN A 78 0.01 13.41 -7.83
N ILE A 79 0.91 12.47 -7.53
CA ILE A 79 0.79 11.07 -7.95
C ILE A 79 -0.45 10.39 -7.37
N LEU A 80 -0.92 10.85 -6.20
CA LEU A 80 -2.11 10.35 -5.51
C LEU A 80 -3.39 11.12 -5.88
N LYS A 81 -3.34 12.04 -6.85
CA LYS A 81 -4.49 12.87 -7.25
C LYS A 81 -5.75 12.06 -7.53
N TYR A 82 -5.59 10.90 -8.13
CA TYR A 82 -6.70 10.01 -8.49
C TYR A 82 -6.82 8.79 -7.57
N ALA A 83 -6.27 8.84 -6.37
CA ALA A 83 -6.35 7.72 -5.42
C ALA A 83 -7.80 7.31 -5.08
N GLY A 84 -8.76 8.22 -5.24
CA GLY A 84 -10.18 7.94 -5.03
C GLY A 84 -10.80 6.91 -6.00
N VAL A 85 -10.18 6.65 -7.16
CA VAL A 85 -10.64 5.61 -8.09
C VAL A 85 -10.03 4.23 -7.81
N LEU A 86 -9.12 4.12 -6.83
CA LEU A 86 -8.54 2.86 -6.43
C LEU A 86 -9.56 1.99 -5.69
N TYR A 87 -9.66 0.73 -6.07
CA TYR A 87 -10.47 -0.23 -5.32
C TYR A 87 -9.75 -0.61 -4.02
N PRO A 88 -10.42 -0.51 -2.85
CA PRO A 88 -9.80 -0.90 -1.59
C PRO A 88 -9.48 -2.40 -1.60
N LEU A 89 -8.28 -2.75 -1.12
CA LEU A 89 -7.90 -4.13 -0.89
C LEU A 89 -8.48 -4.59 0.45
N LYS A 90 -9.17 -5.72 0.45
CA LYS A 90 -9.65 -6.39 1.66
C LYS A 90 -8.65 -7.50 2.03
N ILE A 91 -7.52 -7.10 2.58
CA ILE A 91 -6.51 -8.03 3.10
C ILE A 91 -6.53 -8.05 4.63
N GLN A 92 -6.03 -9.14 5.21
CA GLN A 92 -6.13 -9.40 6.65
C GLN A 92 -5.54 -8.29 7.53
N ASN A 93 -4.46 -7.65 7.08
CA ASN A 93 -3.78 -6.59 7.83
C ASN A 93 -4.50 -5.23 7.78
N HIS A 94 -5.52 -5.09 6.93
CA HIS A 94 -6.32 -3.87 6.79
C HIS A 94 -7.53 -3.83 7.72
N LEU A 95 -7.34 -4.18 8.99
CA LEU A 95 -8.38 -4.08 10.02
C LEU A 95 -8.79 -2.63 10.23
N LYS A 96 -10.09 -2.41 10.43
CA LYS A 96 -10.70 -1.09 10.29
C LYS A 96 -10.98 -0.36 11.60
N THR A 97 -10.96 -1.07 12.72
CA THR A 97 -11.36 -0.45 13.98
C THR A 97 -10.22 0.32 14.64
N PRO A 98 -10.38 1.62 14.93
CA PRO A 98 -9.47 2.38 15.77
C PRO A 98 -9.72 2.19 17.27
N ASP A 99 -10.79 1.49 17.63
CA ASP A 99 -11.20 1.28 19.03
C ASP A 99 -10.43 0.10 19.65
N PRO A 100 -9.58 0.36 20.69
CA PRO A 100 -8.82 -0.69 21.34
C PRO A 100 -9.70 -1.82 21.93
N LYS A 101 -10.92 -1.49 22.35
CA LYS A 101 -11.85 -2.44 22.98
C LYS A 101 -12.39 -3.47 21.99
N LYS A 102 -12.29 -3.21 20.70
CA LYS A 102 -12.75 -4.11 19.63
C LYS A 102 -11.66 -5.02 19.07
N ILE A 103 -10.44 -4.90 19.57
CA ILE A 103 -9.33 -5.77 19.17
C ILE A 103 -9.50 -7.11 19.89
N GLN A 104 -9.42 -8.18 19.12
CA GLN A 104 -9.56 -9.53 19.63
C GLN A 104 -8.22 -10.28 19.62
N VAL A 105 -8.10 -11.29 20.46
CA VAL A 105 -6.96 -12.19 20.45
C VAL A 105 -6.89 -12.91 19.10
N GLY A 106 -5.74 -12.84 18.43
CA GLY A 106 -5.53 -13.39 17.09
C GLY A 106 -5.64 -12.36 15.97
N ASP A 107 -6.06 -11.11 16.25
CA ASP A 107 -6.03 -10.04 15.26
C ASP A 107 -4.58 -9.72 14.87
N MET A 108 -4.35 -9.59 13.57
CA MET A 108 -3.08 -9.16 13.00
C MET A 108 -3.19 -7.73 12.48
N ARG A 109 -2.24 -6.89 12.83
CA ARG A 109 -2.19 -5.49 12.39
C ARG A 109 -0.77 -5.10 12.01
N ASP A 110 -0.63 -4.31 10.96
CA ASP A 110 0.61 -3.64 10.68
C ASP A 110 0.87 -2.55 11.74
N ALA A 111 2.13 -2.31 12.03
CA ALA A 111 2.54 -1.39 13.07
C ALA A 111 3.71 -0.52 12.60
N ILE A 112 3.79 0.68 13.16
CA ILE A 112 4.92 1.60 12.98
C ILE A 112 5.59 1.81 14.32
N ILE A 113 6.92 1.69 14.36
CA ILE A 113 7.71 2.03 15.55
C ILE A 113 7.95 3.54 15.55
N ILE A 114 7.55 4.19 16.63
CA ILE A 114 7.70 5.63 16.83
C ILE A 114 8.65 5.89 18.01
N ASN A 115 9.62 6.79 17.81
CA ASN A 115 10.46 7.29 18.89
C ASN A 115 9.84 8.59 19.43
N TYR A 116 9.43 8.57 20.67
CA TYR A 116 8.90 9.75 21.37
C TYR A 116 9.62 9.97 22.69
N LYS A 117 10.23 11.13 22.86
CA LYS A 117 11.00 11.50 24.07
C LYS A 117 12.02 10.42 24.49
N GLY A 118 12.75 9.86 23.53
CA GLY A 118 13.79 8.84 23.77
C GLY A 118 13.26 7.44 24.10
N LYS A 119 11.94 7.22 24.08
CA LYS A 119 11.31 5.91 24.26
C LYS A 119 10.67 5.43 22.96
N LYS A 120 10.70 4.12 22.77
CA LYS A 120 10.05 3.48 21.62
C LYS A 120 8.60 3.12 21.94
N PHE A 121 7.74 3.39 20.99
CA PHE A 121 6.32 3.02 21.03
C PHE A 121 5.95 2.33 19.73
N VAL A 122 4.90 1.55 19.77
CA VAL A 122 4.28 0.92 18.60
C VAL A 122 2.93 1.57 18.34
N ASP A 123 2.77 2.12 17.15
CA ASP A 123 1.49 2.58 16.63
C ASP A 123 0.88 1.47 15.78
N ILE A 124 -0.27 0.97 16.17
CA ILE A 124 -1.04 -0.04 15.45
C ILE A 124 -2.33 0.51 14.84
N GLY A 125 -2.42 1.84 14.71
CA GLY A 125 -3.59 2.51 14.14
C GLY A 125 -4.80 2.55 15.07
N ILE A 126 -4.58 2.57 16.37
CA ILE A 126 -5.58 2.83 17.41
C ILE A 126 -5.30 4.18 18.07
N ASN A 127 -6.24 4.71 18.83
CA ASN A 127 -6.12 6.04 19.43
C ASN A 127 -5.15 6.11 20.61
N GLN A 128 -4.22 5.17 20.71
CA GLN A 128 -3.17 5.16 21.74
C GLN A 128 -1.90 4.48 21.24
N LEU A 129 -0.75 4.95 21.74
CA LEU A 129 0.54 4.31 21.49
C LEU A 129 0.80 3.21 22.52
N ILE A 130 1.37 2.11 22.07
CA ILE A 130 1.71 0.96 22.93
C ILE A 130 3.21 1.04 23.23
N PRO A 131 3.64 0.96 24.51
CA PRO A 131 5.07 0.90 24.83
C PRO A 131 5.73 -0.30 24.16
N PHE A 132 6.93 -0.08 23.59
CA PHE A 132 7.73 -1.14 22.98
C PHE A 132 8.93 -1.43 23.89
N PHE A 133 8.98 -2.63 24.37
CA PHE A 133 10.03 -3.11 25.28
C PHE A 133 11.03 -3.99 24.55
#